data_5df3040f03429f037e4f2cf4371a09e2
#
_entry.id   5df3040f03429f037e4f2cf4371a09e2
#
_cell.length_a   1.000
_cell.length_b   1.000
_cell.length_c   1.000
_cell.angle_alpha   90.00
_cell.angle_beta   90.00
_cell.angle_gamma   90.00
#
_symmetry.space_group_name_H-M   'P 1'
#
loop_
_entity.id
_entity.type
_entity.pdbx_description
1 polymer ?
#
loop_
_entity_poly.entity_id
_entity_poly.type
_entity_poly.pdbx_seq_one_letter_code
_entity_poly.pdbx_strand_id
1 'polypeptide(L)'
;MAILVTGGAGYIGSHTVVELLAAGHEVVIVDNFSNSKPEVLNRIRQISGKDFAFYQVDVLDKDAMRQVFKENDIQAVIHFSGYKAVGESVAEPIKYYHNNVGGAIALVEVMNEFGVKHIVFSSSATVYGLNNPSPLTEDMPTHTANSPYGSTMVMKEQIFRDLAASDSDWSITILRYFNPIGAHASGRIGEDPQGIPNNLMPYITQVAVGKLPALSVFGDDYPTPDGTGVRDYIHV
;
A
#
# COMPACT_ATOMS: atom_id res chain seq x y z
N MET A 1 -10.28 20.88 -4.81
CA MET A 1 -10.75 19.54 -4.38
C MET A 1 -9.60 18.56 -4.53
N ALA A 2 -8.95 18.22 -3.44
CA ALA A 2 -7.74 17.40 -3.47
C ALA A 2 -7.98 15.96 -3.00
N ILE A 3 -7.21 15.02 -3.54
CA ILE A 3 -7.13 13.64 -3.07
C ILE A 3 -5.83 13.48 -2.28
N LEU A 4 -5.94 13.11 -1.01
CA LEU A 4 -4.78 12.77 -0.20
C LEU A 4 -4.33 11.33 -0.49
N VAL A 5 -3.05 11.16 -0.81
CA VAL A 5 -2.44 9.83 -1.01
C VAL A 5 -1.39 9.61 0.08
N THR A 6 -1.70 8.76 1.06
CA THR A 6 -0.72 8.37 2.07
C THR A 6 0.15 7.23 1.54
N GLY A 7 1.45 7.28 1.79
CA GLY A 7 2.41 6.37 1.15
C GLY A 7 2.58 6.66 -0.35
N GLY A 8 2.29 7.90 -0.76
CA GLY A 8 2.26 8.30 -2.18
C GLY A 8 3.63 8.37 -2.86
N ALA A 9 4.74 8.32 -2.11
CA ALA A 9 6.09 8.17 -2.65
C ALA A 9 6.53 6.69 -2.76
N GLY A 10 5.71 5.74 -2.28
CA GLY A 10 5.95 4.30 -2.41
C GLY A 10 5.71 3.78 -3.84
N TYR A 11 5.91 2.47 -4.03
CA TYR A 11 5.77 1.82 -5.33
C TYR A 11 4.38 2.01 -5.95
N ILE A 12 3.33 1.47 -5.31
CA ILE A 12 1.95 1.58 -5.82
C ILE A 12 1.48 3.05 -5.76
N GLY A 13 1.77 3.74 -4.63
CA GLY A 13 1.35 5.12 -4.43
C GLY A 13 1.85 6.07 -5.52
N SER A 14 3.12 5.97 -5.92
CA SER A 14 3.69 6.85 -6.95
C SER A 14 3.05 6.65 -8.33
N HIS A 15 2.72 5.41 -8.71
CA HIS A 15 2.00 5.12 -9.95
C HIS A 15 0.57 5.67 -9.87
N THR A 16 -0.13 5.46 -8.76
CA THR A 16 -1.47 6.03 -8.54
C THR A 16 -1.47 7.56 -8.60
N VAL A 17 -0.47 8.20 -8.00
CA VAL A 17 -0.34 9.67 -8.08
C VAL A 17 -0.18 10.16 -9.52
N VAL A 18 0.63 9.46 -10.34
CA VAL A 18 0.79 9.81 -11.77
C VAL A 18 -0.55 9.73 -12.49
N GLU A 19 -1.32 8.66 -12.28
CA GLU A 19 -2.62 8.48 -12.92
C GLU A 19 -3.66 9.51 -12.43
N LEU A 20 -3.70 9.82 -11.13
CA LEU A 20 -4.58 10.87 -10.60
C LEU A 20 -4.25 12.25 -11.20
N LEU A 21 -2.97 12.58 -11.28
CA LEU A 21 -2.54 13.83 -11.93
C LEU A 21 -2.89 13.83 -13.41
N ALA A 22 -2.69 12.72 -14.14
CA ALA A 22 -3.08 12.60 -15.55
C ALA A 22 -4.59 12.79 -15.73
N ALA A 23 -5.41 12.23 -14.84
CA ALA A 23 -6.87 12.39 -14.82
C ALA A 23 -7.33 13.81 -14.43
N GLY A 24 -6.43 14.70 -14.03
CA GLY A 24 -6.74 16.11 -13.72
C GLY A 24 -7.11 16.37 -12.25
N HIS A 25 -6.89 15.40 -11.37
CA HIS A 25 -7.10 15.61 -9.95
C HIS A 25 -5.98 16.44 -9.33
N GLU A 26 -6.31 17.23 -8.34
CA GLU A 26 -5.38 17.83 -7.41
C GLU A 26 -4.95 16.77 -6.38
N VAL A 27 -3.65 16.62 -6.12
CA VAL A 27 -3.11 15.56 -5.27
C VAL A 27 -2.28 16.16 -4.13
N VAL A 28 -2.49 15.62 -2.95
CA VAL A 28 -1.64 15.85 -1.77
C VAL A 28 -0.98 14.53 -1.39
N ILE A 29 0.34 14.51 -1.26
CA ILE A 29 1.10 13.31 -0.86
C ILE A 29 1.55 13.45 0.58
N VAL A 30 1.33 12.40 1.37
CA VAL A 30 1.94 12.20 2.69
C VAL A 30 2.78 10.92 2.66
N ASP A 31 4.06 11.04 3.03
CA ASP A 31 4.99 9.91 3.11
C ASP A 31 6.11 10.24 4.10
N ASN A 32 6.52 9.30 4.95
CA ASN A 32 7.60 9.50 5.92
C ASN A 32 8.97 9.04 5.40
N PHE A 33 9.03 8.53 4.16
CA PHE A 33 10.21 7.93 3.52
C PHE A 33 10.82 6.74 4.25
N SER A 34 10.05 6.02 5.06
CA SER A 34 10.55 4.82 5.73
C SER A 34 10.94 3.71 4.75
N ASN A 35 10.28 3.63 3.59
CA ASN A 35 10.58 2.64 2.53
C ASN A 35 10.52 3.23 1.11
N SER A 36 10.48 4.53 0.98
CA SER A 36 10.48 5.28 -0.28
C SER A 36 11.65 6.24 -0.34
N LYS A 37 11.85 6.92 -1.47
CA LYS A 37 12.96 7.84 -1.70
C LYS A 37 12.45 9.20 -2.16
N PRO A 38 13.03 10.33 -1.69
CA PRO A 38 12.61 11.68 -2.11
C PRO A 38 12.67 11.91 -3.62
N GLU A 39 13.58 11.23 -4.33
CA GLU A 39 13.74 11.32 -5.78
C GLU A 39 12.46 10.94 -6.55
N VAL A 40 11.62 10.08 -5.97
CA VAL A 40 10.33 9.69 -6.58
C VAL A 40 9.44 10.89 -6.84
N LEU A 41 9.43 11.89 -5.95
CA LEU A 41 8.63 13.11 -6.12
C LEU A 41 9.03 13.89 -7.38
N ASN A 42 10.35 14.01 -7.63
CA ASN A 42 10.85 14.65 -8.85
C ASN A 42 10.46 13.86 -10.11
N ARG A 43 10.52 12.54 -10.03
CA ARG A 43 10.15 11.64 -11.15
C ARG A 43 8.65 11.72 -11.46
N ILE A 44 7.79 11.79 -10.44
CA ILE A 44 6.35 12.02 -10.63
C ILE A 44 6.11 13.34 -11.36
N ARG A 45 6.77 14.46 -10.94
CA ARG A 45 6.66 15.75 -11.63
C ARG A 45 7.12 15.68 -13.09
N GLN A 46 8.25 14.99 -13.35
CA GLN A 46 8.77 14.81 -14.70
C GLN A 46 7.86 13.99 -15.62
N ILE A 47 7.16 12.99 -15.07
CA ILE A 47 6.24 12.13 -15.82
C ILE A 47 4.93 12.88 -16.09
N SER A 48 4.33 13.46 -15.05
CA SER A 48 3.01 14.09 -15.14
C SER A 48 3.03 15.50 -15.75
N GLY A 49 4.18 16.17 -15.69
CA GLY A 49 4.27 17.61 -16.04
C GLY A 49 3.50 18.52 -15.07
N LYS A 50 3.06 18.01 -13.94
CA LYS A 50 2.23 18.71 -12.96
C LYS A 50 2.91 18.76 -11.59
N ASP A 51 2.53 19.74 -10.77
CA ASP A 51 2.96 19.86 -9.39
C ASP A 51 1.87 19.35 -8.45
N PHE A 52 2.26 19.09 -7.21
CA PHE A 52 1.42 18.59 -6.13
C PHE A 52 2.00 19.00 -4.77
N ALA A 53 1.16 19.06 -3.74
CA ALA A 53 1.60 19.27 -2.38
C ALA A 53 2.22 17.99 -1.81
N PHE A 54 3.32 18.14 -1.06
CA PHE A 54 3.98 17.02 -0.38
C PHE A 54 4.30 17.39 1.07
N TYR A 55 4.00 16.45 1.97
CA TYR A 55 4.31 16.55 3.38
C TYR A 55 5.08 15.31 3.84
N GLN A 56 6.28 15.52 4.39
CA GLN A 56 7.03 14.42 5.02
C GLN A 56 6.49 14.21 6.43
N VAL A 57 5.44 13.40 6.54
CA VAL A 57 4.69 13.16 7.77
C VAL A 57 4.47 11.67 7.96
N ASP A 58 4.57 11.21 9.22
CA ASP A 58 4.10 9.88 9.62
C ASP A 58 2.59 9.94 9.89
N VAL A 59 1.84 8.99 9.34
CA VAL A 59 0.37 8.91 9.53
C VAL A 59 -0.01 8.75 11.01
N LEU A 60 0.89 8.20 11.84
CA LEU A 60 0.70 8.11 13.29
C LEU A 60 0.74 9.48 14.00
N ASP A 61 1.38 10.48 13.39
CA ASP A 61 1.42 11.85 13.93
C ASP A 61 0.13 12.61 13.57
N LYS A 62 -0.87 12.49 14.43
CA LYS A 62 -2.17 13.11 14.22
C LYS A 62 -2.12 14.64 14.15
N ASP A 63 -1.19 15.27 14.87
CA ASP A 63 -1.10 16.74 14.87
C ASP A 63 -0.53 17.23 13.54
N ALA A 64 0.50 16.57 13.01
CA ALA A 64 1.01 16.85 11.69
C ALA A 64 -0.03 16.53 10.60
N MET A 65 -0.77 15.43 10.72
CA MET A 65 -1.87 15.09 9.80
C MET A 65 -2.98 16.15 9.84
N ARG A 66 -3.40 16.64 11.02
CA ARG A 66 -4.36 17.75 11.13
C ARG A 66 -3.90 18.99 10.39
N GLN A 67 -2.60 19.29 10.43
CA GLN A 67 -2.05 20.44 9.68
C GLN A 67 -2.19 20.22 8.17
N VAL A 68 -1.92 19.00 7.67
CA VAL A 68 -2.12 18.66 6.24
C VAL A 68 -3.57 18.90 5.83
N PHE A 69 -4.55 18.46 6.64
CA PHE A 69 -5.96 18.66 6.34
C PHE A 69 -6.40 20.14 6.43
N LYS A 70 -5.79 20.93 7.31
CA LYS A 70 -6.08 22.38 7.43
C LYS A 70 -5.58 23.18 6.23
N GLU A 71 -4.44 22.79 5.67
CA GLU A 71 -3.78 23.50 4.57
C GLU A 71 -4.34 23.14 3.20
N ASN A 72 -5.09 22.02 3.09
CA ASN A 72 -5.57 21.49 1.83
C ASN A 72 -7.05 21.15 1.87
N ASP A 73 -7.78 21.46 0.81
CA ASP A 73 -9.20 21.09 0.63
C ASP A 73 -9.32 19.60 0.24
N ILE A 74 -9.03 18.71 1.21
CA ILE A 74 -9.04 17.26 1.01
C ILE A 74 -10.47 16.75 1.06
N GLN A 75 -10.88 15.95 0.08
CA GLN A 75 -12.20 15.36 -0.01
C GLN A 75 -12.22 13.84 -0.03
N ALA A 76 -11.12 13.23 -0.38
CA ALA A 76 -10.96 11.79 -0.38
C ALA A 76 -9.53 11.40 -0.02
N VAL A 77 -9.37 10.19 0.50
CA VAL A 77 -8.07 9.62 0.86
C VAL A 77 -7.86 8.31 0.11
N ILE A 78 -6.65 8.09 -0.42
CA ILE A 78 -6.17 6.77 -0.84
C ILE A 78 -5.05 6.37 0.11
N HIS A 79 -5.27 5.28 0.85
CA HIS A 79 -4.40 4.88 1.94
C HIS A 79 -3.50 3.70 1.54
N PHE A 80 -2.25 3.99 1.18
CA PHE A 80 -1.21 2.98 0.90
C PHE A 80 -0.20 2.80 2.03
N SER A 81 -0.12 3.74 2.99
CA SER A 81 0.85 3.67 4.09
C SER A 81 0.71 2.39 4.90
N GLY A 82 1.84 1.73 5.16
CA GLY A 82 1.92 0.55 6.00
C GLY A 82 3.11 -0.33 5.67
N TYR A 83 3.61 -1.04 6.67
CA TYR A 83 4.63 -2.07 6.48
C TYR A 83 4.02 -3.31 5.83
N LYS A 84 4.73 -3.93 4.87
CA LYS A 84 4.20 -5.03 4.05
C LYS A 84 5.05 -6.32 4.07
N ALA A 85 6.20 -6.32 4.72
CA ALA A 85 7.12 -7.45 4.72
C ALA A 85 6.63 -8.56 5.65
N VAL A 86 6.16 -9.68 5.07
CA VAL A 86 5.59 -10.81 5.82
C VAL A 86 6.61 -11.38 6.80
N GLY A 87 7.85 -11.65 6.36
CA GLY A 87 8.91 -12.21 7.22
C GLY A 87 9.28 -11.29 8.38
N GLU A 88 9.44 -10.00 8.13
CA GLU A 88 9.72 -9.00 9.16
C GLU A 88 8.56 -8.93 10.18
N SER A 89 7.32 -9.05 9.73
CA SER A 89 6.17 -9.02 10.63
C SER A 89 6.17 -10.15 11.66
N VAL A 90 6.73 -11.31 11.31
CA VAL A 90 6.88 -12.43 12.24
C VAL A 90 7.95 -12.14 13.28
N ALA A 91 9.05 -11.50 12.88
CA ALA A 91 10.14 -11.13 13.80
C ALA A 91 9.77 -9.92 14.69
N GLU A 92 9.02 -8.95 14.15
CA GLU A 92 8.68 -7.69 14.81
C GLU A 92 7.16 -7.40 14.81
N PRO A 93 6.31 -8.28 15.39
CA PRO A 93 4.86 -8.16 15.27
C PRO A 93 4.30 -6.87 15.85
N ILE A 94 4.80 -6.41 16.99
CA ILE A 94 4.32 -5.17 17.64
C ILE A 94 4.54 -3.94 16.76
N LYS A 95 5.67 -3.85 16.07
CA LYS A 95 5.96 -2.80 15.08
C LYS A 95 4.87 -2.74 14.02
N TYR A 96 4.45 -3.90 13.50
CA TYR A 96 3.40 -4.01 12.48
C TYR A 96 2.03 -3.62 13.00
N TYR A 97 1.63 -4.10 14.17
CA TYR A 97 0.35 -3.71 14.77
C TYR A 97 0.30 -2.22 15.07
N HIS A 98 1.35 -1.69 15.68
CA HIS A 98 1.42 -0.26 16.01
C HIS A 98 1.35 0.61 14.75
N ASN A 99 2.17 0.31 13.75
CA ASN A 99 2.22 1.10 12.52
C ASN A 99 0.96 0.93 11.66
N ASN A 100 0.56 -0.30 11.36
CA ASN A 100 -0.48 -0.54 10.36
C ASN A 100 -1.88 -0.30 10.92
N VAL A 101 -2.17 -0.83 12.11
CA VAL A 101 -3.49 -0.67 12.75
C VAL A 101 -3.58 0.70 13.39
N GLY A 102 -2.56 1.09 14.17
CA GLY A 102 -2.50 2.42 14.80
C GLY A 102 -2.57 3.57 13.78
N GLY A 103 -1.81 3.46 12.68
CA GLY A 103 -1.83 4.45 11.60
C GLY A 103 -3.20 4.57 10.92
N ALA A 104 -3.88 3.45 10.66
CA ALA A 104 -5.23 3.48 10.10
C ALA A 104 -6.23 4.16 11.05
N ILE A 105 -6.17 3.85 12.35
CA ILE A 105 -7.02 4.51 13.36
C ILE A 105 -6.72 6.02 13.41
N ALA A 106 -5.45 6.41 13.51
CA ALA A 106 -5.05 7.80 13.55
C ALA A 106 -5.54 8.58 12.32
N LEU A 107 -5.46 7.98 11.13
CA LEU A 107 -5.93 8.57 9.89
C LEU A 107 -7.44 8.81 9.91
N VAL A 108 -8.25 7.79 10.24
CA VAL A 108 -9.71 7.94 10.23
C VAL A 108 -10.23 8.88 11.32
N GLU A 109 -9.54 8.97 12.47
CA GLU A 109 -9.85 9.98 13.49
C GLU A 109 -9.68 11.40 12.92
N VAL A 110 -8.55 11.67 12.25
CA VAL A 110 -8.33 12.99 11.63
C VAL A 110 -9.31 13.22 10.47
N MET A 111 -9.55 12.24 9.62
CA MET A 111 -10.55 12.34 8.56
C MET A 111 -11.94 12.72 9.11
N ASN A 112 -12.35 12.07 10.19
CA ASN A 112 -13.64 12.35 10.83
C ASN A 112 -13.70 13.76 11.43
N GLU A 113 -12.61 14.25 12.05
CA GLU A 113 -12.51 15.63 12.58
C GLU A 113 -12.73 16.69 11.49
N PHE A 114 -12.30 16.41 10.25
CA PHE A 114 -12.42 17.32 9.10
C PHE A 114 -13.63 17.01 8.20
N GLY A 115 -14.48 16.05 8.58
CA GLY A 115 -15.65 15.67 7.79
C GLY A 115 -15.32 14.97 6.46
N VAL A 116 -14.11 14.46 6.28
CA VAL A 116 -13.68 13.71 5.08
C VAL A 116 -14.01 12.24 5.28
N LYS A 117 -14.99 11.72 4.53
CA LYS A 117 -15.54 10.37 4.73
C LYS A 117 -15.42 9.45 3.51
N HIS A 118 -14.60 9.82 2.53
CA HIS A 118 -14.30 8.99 1.35
C HIS A 118 -12.89 8.43 1.46
N ILE A 119 -12.77 7.09 1.51
CA ILE A 119 -11.47 6.43 1.57
C ILE A 119 -11.40 5.19 0.68
N VAL A 120 -10.32 5.07 -0.07
CA VAL A 120 -9.90 3.84 -0.72
C VAL A 120 -8.74 3.25 0.08
N PHE A 121 -8.94 2.06 0.61
CA PHE A 121 -7.94 1.34 1.39
C PHE A 121 -7.27 0.24 0.58
N SER A 122 -5.95 0.30 0.51
CA SER A 122 -5.10 -0.75 -0.05
C SER A 122 -4.99 -1.90 0.95
N SER A 123 -5.84 -2.91 0.79
CA SER A 123 -5.75 -4.19 1.49
C SER A 123 -4.86 -5.17 0.73
N SER A 124 -4.93 -6.44 1.04
CA SER A 124 -4.06 -7.47 0.47
C SER A 124 -4.80 -8.80 0.37
N ALA A 125 -4.48 -9.59 -0.64
CA ALA A 125 -4.95 -10.99 -0.75
C ALA A 125 -4.53 -11.88 0.43
N THR A 126 -3.56 -11.46 1.25
CA THR A 126 -3.17 -12.17 2.48
C THR A 126 -4.29 -12.33 3.50
N VAL A 127 -5.37 -11.51 3.40
CA VAL A 127 -6.55 -11.61 4.26
C VAL A 127 -7.34 -12.92 4.07
N TYR A 128 -7.20 -13.57 2.91
CA TYR A 128 -7.87 -14.83 2.61
C TYR A 128 -7.24 -16.05 3.32
N GLY A 129 -6.01 -15.92 3.81
CA GLY A 129 -5.29 -17.05 4.43
C GLY A 129 -5.02 -18.19 3.44
N LEU A 130 -4.85 -19.41 3.97
CA LEU A 130 -4.56 -20.62 3.16
C LEU A 130 -5.74 -21.57 3.02
N ASN A 131 -6.86 -21.32 3.69
CA ASN A 131 -7.96 -22.28 3.80
C ASN A 131 -9.06 -22.09 2.73
N ASN A 132 -9.00 -21.00 1.97
CA ASN A 132 -9.95 -20.73 0.91
C ASN A 132 -9.55 -21.46 -0.39
N PRO A 133 -10.48 -22.09 -1.10
CA PRO A 133 -10.21 -22.71 -2.40
C PRO A 133 -10.00 -21.64 -3.47
N SER A 134 -9.16 -21.93 -4.46
CA SER A 134 -9.05 -21.10 -5.66
C SER A 134 -10.15 -21.43 -6.68
N PRO A 135 -10.64 -20.43 -7.45
CA PRO A 135 -10.27 -18.99 -7.41
C PRO A 135 -10.87 -18.28 -6.21
N LEU A 136 -10.17 -17.27 -5.70
CA LEU A 136 -10.63 -16.44 -4.57
C LEU A 136 -11.66 -15.41 -5.04
N THR A 137 -12.70 -15.18 -4.23
CA THR A 137 -13.73 -14.15 -4.44
C THR A 137 -13.90 -13.27 -3.22
N GLU A 138 -14.51 -12.09 -3.37
CA GLU A 138 -14.57 -11.06 -2.31
C GLU A 138 -15.45 -11.47 -1.11
N ASP A 139 -16.39 -12.39 -1.30
CA ASP A 139 -17.30 -12.92 -0.28
C ASP A 139 -16.70 -14.03 0.58
N MET A 140 -15.52 -14.54 0.21
CA MET A 140 -14.85 -15.59 0.97
C MET A 140 -14.39 -15.11 2.35
N PRO A 141 -14.33 -16.03 3.36
CA PRO A 141 -13.88 -15.69 4.71
C PRO A 141 -12.46 -15.11 4.77
N THR A 142 -12.27 -14.06 5.58
CA THR A 142 -11.00 -13.34 5.72
C THR A 142 -10.41 -13.40 7.15
N HIS A 143 -10.75 -14.42 7.94
CA HIS A 143 -10.45 -14.44 9.38
C HIS A 143 -9.12 -15.12 9.76
N THR A 144 -8.46 -15.82 8.84
CA THR A 144 -7.29 -16.65 9.13
C THR A 144 -6.06 -16.18 8.38
N ALA A 145 -5.50 -15.06 8.79
CA ALA A 145 -4.22 -14.62 8.26
C ALA A 145 -3.05 -15.45 8.83
N ASN A 146 -2.07 -15.77 7.98
CA ASN A 146 -0.93 -16.62 8.34
C ASN A 146 0.31 -15.85 8.83
N SER A 147 0.17 -14.56 9.02
CA SER A 147 1.26 -13.70 9.50
C SER A 147 0.71 -12.49 10.25
N PRO A 148 1.51 -11.86 11.13
CA PRO A 148 1.13 -10.60 11.75
C PRO A 148 0.78 -9.50 10.75
N TYR A 149 1.51 -9.39 9.62
CA TYR A 149 1.12 -8.49 8.53
C TYR A 149 -0.29 -8.77 8.02
N GLY A 150 -0.59 -10.02 7.66
CA GLY A 150 -1.93 -10.41 7.21
C GLY A 150 -3.00 -10.13 8.27
N SER A 151 -2.70 -10.39 9.55
CA SER A 151 -3.60 -10.06 10.67
C SER A 151 -3.88 -8.57 10.76
N THR A 152 -2.88 -7.69 10.55
CA THR A 152 -3.11 -6.24 10.51
C THR A 152 -4.03 -5.83 9.35
N MET A 153 -3.97 -6.53 8.21
CA MET A 153 -4.88 -6.26 7.08
C MET A 153 -6.32 -6.67 7.40
N VAL A 154 -6.52 -7.85 7.98
CA VAL A 154 -7.86 -8.30 8.45
C VAL A 154 -8.43 -7.33 9.48
N MET A 155 -7.64 -6.90 10.46
CA MET A 155 -8.07 -5.92 11.46
C MET A 155 -8.45 -4.57 10.85
N LYS A 156 -7.65 -4.06 9.91
CA LYS A 156 -7.97 -2.80 9.21
C LYS A 156 -9.26 -2.92 8.41
N GLU A 157 -9.46 -4.02 7.67
CA GLU A 157 -10.73 -4.24 6.95
C GLU A 157 -11.92 -4.28 7.91
N GLN A 158 -11.79 -4.90 9.10
CA GLN A 158 -12.85 -4.91 10.10
C GLN A 158 -13.13 -3.50 10.64
N ILE A 159 -12.10 -2.74 10.99
CA ILE A 159 -12.22 -1.35 11.43
C ILE A 159 -12.97 -0.51 10.40
N PHE A 160 -12.62 -0.62 9.13
CA PHE A 160 -13.28 0.12 8.05
C PHE A 160 -14.74 -0.31 7.83
N ARG A 161 -15.07 -1.61 7.98
CA ARG A 161 -16.45 -2.09 7.92
C ARG A 161 -17.29 -1.56 9.09
N ASP A 162 -16.74 -1.62 10.30
CA ASP A 162 -17.44 -1.11 11.50
C ASP A 162 -17.65 0.41 11.41
N LEU A 163 -16.68 1.13 10.87
CA LEU A 163 -16.78 2.57 10.62
C LEU A 163 -17.90 2.88 9.61
N ALA A 164 -17.96 2.18 8.50
CA ALA A 164 -19.02 2.32 7.49
C ALA A 164 -20.42 1.94 8.05
N ALA A 165 -20.48 0.96 8.95
CA ALA A 165 -21.73 0.56 9.60
C ALA A 165 -22.19 1.58 10.65
N SER A 166 -21.27 2.30 11.29
CA SER A 166 -21.58 3.28 12.34
C SER A 166 -22.16 4.59 11.80
N ASP A 167 -21.85 4.93 10.55
CA ASP A 167 -22.25 6.20 9.93
C ASP A 167 -22.32 6.03 8.40
N SER A 168 -23.51 6.18 7.84
CA SER A 168 -23.82 5.99 6.41
C SER A 168 -23.14 7.00 5.46
N ASP A 169 -22.58 8.08 5.98
CA ASP A 169 -21.83 9.04 5.17
C ASP A 169 -20.45 8.52 4.76
N TRP A 170 -19.93 7.49 5.46
CA TRP A 170 -18.68 6.88 5.07
C TRP A 170 -18.81 6.09 3.77
N SER A 171 -17.99 6.45 2.79
CA SER A 171 -17.80 5.72 1.54
C SER A 171 -16.42 5.07 1.56
N ILE A 172 -16.37 3.77 1.78
CA ILE A 172 -15.13 3.01 1.97
C ILE A 172 -15.01 1.95 0.89
N THR A 173 -13.94 2.02 0.10
CA THR A 173 -13.58 0.99 -0.88
C THR A 173 -12.35 0.23 -0.40
N ILE A 174 -12.44 -1.09 -0.34
CA ILE A 174 -11.35 -1.98 0.08
C ILE A 174 -10.85 -2.72 -1.15
N LEU A 175 -9.57 -2.54 -1.51
CA LEU A 175 -8.92 -3.20 -2.64
C LEU A 175 -7.96 -4.27 -2.14
N ARG A 176 -8.18 -5.54 -2.54
CA ARG A 176 -7.35 -6.69 -2.14
C ARG A 176 -6.42 -7.06 -3.28
N TYR A 177 -5.24 -6.49 -3.29
CA TYR A 177 -4.22 -6.79 -4.30
C TYR A 177 -3.59 -8.16 -4.08
N PHE A 178 -3.30 -8.86 -5.19
CA PHE A 178 -2.40 -10.02 -5.21
C PHE A 178 -0.95 -9.54 -5.27
N ASN A 179 -0.23 -9.77 -6.36
CA ASN A 179 1.18 -9.41 -6.47
C ASN A 179 1.35 -8.32 -7.54
N PRO A 180 1.38 -7.04 -7.18
CA PRO A 180 1.65 -5.99 -8.15
C PRO A 180 3.09 -6.09 -8.65
N ILE A 181 3.26 -6.04 -9.97
CA ILE A 181 4.55 -6.05 -10.66
C ILE A 181 4.57 -4.97 -11.74
N GLY A 182 5.72 -4.77 -12.35
CA GLY A 182 5.88 -3.82 -13.46
C GLY A 182 6.42 -2.48 -13.03
N ALA A 183 6.43 -1.57 -13.98
CA ALA A 183 6.93 -0.22 -13.82
C ALA A 183 6.22 0.71 -14.81
N HIS A 184 6.26 2.01 -14.56
CA HIS A 184 5.74 3.00 -15.50
C HIS A 184 6.46 2.95 -16.85
N ALA A 185 5.74 3.12 -17.95
CA ALA A 185 6.29 3.04 -19.32
C ALA A 185 7.48 3.96 -19.59
N SER A 186 7.60 5.07 -18.83
CA SER A 186 8.77 5.97 -18.92
C SER A 186 10.06 5.37 -18.38
N GLY A 187 10.02 4.23 -17.66
CA GLY A 187 11.16 3.66 -16.96
C GLY A 187 11.69 4.48 -15.76
N ARG A 188 10.97 5.53 -15.34
CA ARG A 188 11.43 6.45 -14.29
C ARG A 188 10.98 6.06 -12.89
N ILE A 189 9.83 5.40 -12.74
CA ILE A 189 9.31 4.88 -11.47
C ILE A 189 9.00 3.39 -11.60
N GLY A 190 9.20 2.66 -10.53
CA GLY A 190 8.99 1.22 -10.41
C GLY A 190 9.21 0.77 -8.97
N GLU A 191 9.31 -0.52 -8.73
CA GLU A 191 9.58 -1.06 -7.40
C GLU A 191 11.07 -0.93 -7.04
N ASP A 192 11.39 -0.01 -6.13
CA ASP A 192 12.76 0.28 -5.66
C ASP A 192 12.79 0.34 -4.12
N PRO A 193 12.64 -0.81 -3.43
CA PRO A 193 12.59 -0.86 -1.98
C PRO A 193 13.93 -0.48 -1.35
N GLN A 194 13.87 0.02 -0.12
CA GLN A 194 15.08 0.15 0.71
C GLN A 194 15.46 -1.22 1.29
N GLY A 195 16.76 -1.53 1.33
CA GLY A 195 17.28 -2.78 1.87
C GLY A 195 17.05 -3.99 0.97
N ILE A 196 16.86 -5.16 1.60
CA ILE A 196 16.66 -6.44 0.90
C ILE A 196 15.23 -6.48 0.33
N PRO A 197 15.07 -6.75 -0.99
CA PRO A 197 13.74 -6.87 -1.59
C PRO A 197 12.91 -8.00 -0.96
N ASN A 198 11.60 -7.77 -0.86
CA ASN A 198 10.66 -8.79 -0.38
C ASN A 198 9.80 -9.40 -1.51
N ASN A 199 9.87 -8.83 -2.72
CA ASN A 199 9.11 -9.28 -3.88
C ASN A 199 10.04 -9.85 -4.95
N LEU A 200 9.51 -10.75 -5.78
CA LEU A 200 10.26 -11.49 -6.80
C LEU A 200 10.91 -10.55 -7.85
N MET A 201 10.16 -9.56 -8.37
CA MET A 201 10.65 -8.72 -9.48
C MET A 201 11.89 -7.90 -9.15
N PRO A 202 12.02 -7.24 -7.97
CA PRO A 202 13.28 -6.60 -7.59
C PRO A 202 14.48 -7.54 -7.54
N TYR A 203 14.31 -8.81 -7.13
CA TYR A 203 15.37 -9.81 -7.20
C TYR A 203 15.77 -10.12 -8.64
N ILE A 204 14.79 -10.37 -9.51
CA ILE A 204 15.04 -10.66 -10.94
C ILE A 204 15.80 -9.51 -11.59
N THR A 205 15.34 -8.26 -11.36
CA THR A 205 15.99 -7.08 -11.95
C THR A 205 17.39 -6.84 -11.41
N GLN A 206 17.66 -7.14 -10.12
CA GLN A 206 19.00 -7.07 -9.55
C GLN A 206 19.95 -8.12 -10.12
N VAL A 207 19.47 -9.32 -10.43
CA VAL A 207 20.24 -10.32 -11.17
C VAL A 207 20.50 -9.86 -12.60
N ALA A 208 19.48 -9.36 -13.29
CA ALA A 208 19.58 -8.91 -14.67
C ALA A 208 20.62 -7.77 -14.87
N VAL A 209 20.77 -6.88 -13.88
CA VAL A 209 21.76 -5.79 -13.91
C VAL A 209 23.10 -6.18 -13.24
N GLY A 210 23.29 -7.44 -12.86
CA GLY A 210 24.54 -7.94 -12.28
C GLY A 210 24.81 -7.53 -10.82
N LYS A 211 23.80 -7.02 -10.10
CA LYS A 211 23.94 -6.73 -8.66
C LYS A 211 23.92 -8.00 -7.80
N LEU A 212 23.20 -9.01 -8.24
CA LEU A 212 23.14 -10.32 -7.62
C LEU A 212 23.61 -11.39 -8.62
N PRO A 213 24.30 -12.46 -8.16
CA PRO A 213 24.85 -13.48 -9.04
C PRO A 213 23.76 -14.42 -9.60
N ALA A 214 22.73 -14.70 -8.83
CA ALA A 214 21.67 -15.63 -9.18
C ALA A 214 20.39 -15.37 -8.37
N LEU A 215 19.28 -15.89 -8.88
CA LEU A 215 18.02 -15.99 -8.16
C LEU A 215 18.00 -17.29 -7.34
N SER A 216 17.54 -17.22 -6.09
CA SER A 216 17.36 -18.40 -5.25
C SER A 216 15.92 -18.90 -5.34
N VAL A 217 15.74 -20.20 -5.54
CA VAL A 217 14.44 -20.89 -5.45
C VAL A 217 14.38 -21.63 -4.13
N PHE A 218 13.37 -21.33 -3.32
CA PHE A 218 13.20 -21.90 -1.97
C PHE A 218 12.11 -22.97 -2.01
N GLY A 219 12.53 -24.23 -2.20
CA GLY A 219 11.65 -25.38 -2.26
C GLY A 219 11.14 -25.70 -3.67
N ASP A 220 10.89 -26.98 -3.90
CA ASP A 220 10.40 -27.57 -5.15
C ASP A 220 9.36 -28.67 -4.87
N ASP A 221 8.76 -28.64 -3.68
CA ASP A 221 7.86 -29.67 -3.15
C ASP A 221 6.40 -29.19 -3.02
N TYR A 222 6.06 -28.05 -3.63
CA TYR A 222 4.66 -27.59 -3.69
C TYR A 222 3.83 -28.50 -4.64
N PRO A 223 2.52 -28.65 -4.38
CA PRO A 223 1.61 -29.43 -5.23
C PRO A 223 1.26 -28.68 -6.53
N THR A 224 2.28 -28.34 -7.31
CA THR A 224 2.22 -27.61 -8.58
C THR A 224 2.97 -28.38 -9.65
N PRO A 225 2.77 -28.10 -10.96
CA PRO A 225 3.42 -28.87 -12.03
C PRO A 225 4.96 -28.92 -11.99
N ASP A 226 5.59 -27.85 -11.48
CA ASP A 226 7.05 -27.74 -11.38
C ASP A 226 7.56 -27.72 -9.92
N GLY A 227 6.69 -27.97 -8.96
CA GLY A 227 7.00 -27.97 -7.53
C GLY A 227 7.22 -26.58 -6.94
N THR A 228 7.08 -25.50 -7.70
CA THR A 228 7.23 -24.13 -7.19
C THR A 228 5.89 -23.45 -6.90
N GLY A 229 5.92 -22.33 -6.18
CA GLY A 229 4.71 -21.61 -5.84
C GLY A 229 4.08 -20.86 -7.03
N VAL A 230 2.80 -21.10 -7.29
CA VAL A 230 2.01 -20.32 -8.28
C VAL A 230 1.47 -19.05 -7.64
N ARG A 231 1.52 -17.94 -8.38
CA ARG A 231 1.04 -16.63 -7.93
C ARG A 231 0.30 -15.89 -9.04
N ASP A 232 -0.70 -15.11 -8.66
CA ASP A 232 -1.34 -14.15 -9.57
C ASP A 232 -0.58 -12.82 -9.52
N TYR A 233 -0.27 -12.30 -10.70
CA TYR A 233 0.41 -11.02 -10.87
C TYR A 233 -0.50 -10.03 -11.59
N ILE A 234 -0.49 -8.77 -11.12
CA ILE A 234 -1.17 -7.67 -11.78
C ILE A 234 -0.17 -6.55 -12.10
N HIS A 235 -0.35 -5.85 -13.20
CA HIS A 235 0.49 -4.67 -13.49
C HIS A 235 0.11 -3.52 -12.56
N VAL A 236 1.14 -2.84 -12.01
CA VAL A 236 0.98 -1.67 -11.15
C VAL A 236 0.31 -0.51 -11.87
#